data_818f93fec836bbc158ee18d95e20f9ed
#
_entry.id   818f93fec836bbc158ee18d95e20f9ed
#
_cell.length_a   1.000
_cell.length_b   1.000
_cell.length_c   1.000
_cell.angle_alpha   90.00
_cell.angle_beta   90.00
_cell.angle_gamma   90.00
#
_symmetry.space_group_name_H-M   'P 1'
#
loop_
_entity.id
_entity.type
_entity.pdbx_description
1 polymer ?
#
loop_
_entity_poly.entity_id
_entity_poly.type
_entity_poly.pdbx_seq_one_letter_code
_entity_poly.pdbx_strand_id
1 'polypeptide(L)'
;MDRRPAIAELERINRAGWPPLEAERVGGWELRFSRGYTKRINSANAQSDAGSLSRHLPAIEQRYRGRGLEAVFRITPLSPPDSDAALEAAGYAPFDPSPVLLCPLDGAAPASGCEIAGRANREWLDGFAQAQGLDGSARAAHEAILAAIPGHVSHGLVRNADGRAVAFAIAVHTGPAIVLSDVIVAPEARRRGHARTLVAGLMAQGKATGAAFALLNTRADNAPALALYRSLGFEEVYRYHYRVRSGR
;
A
#
# COMPACT_ATOMS: atom_id res chain seq x y z
N MET A 1 -21.34 -19.33 -3.98
CA MET A 1 -21.21 -18.05 -4.71
C MET A 1 -19.91 -17.42 -4.26
N ASP A 2 -18.99 -17.19 -5.16
CA ASP A 2 -17.71 -16.52 -4.88
C ASP A 2 -18.03 -15.10 -4.40
N ARG A 3 -17.78 -14.81 -3.11
CA ARG A 3 -18.07 -13.52 -2.47
C ARG A 3 -16.90 -12.52 -2.63
N ARG A 4 -16.01 -12.75 -3.57
CA ARG A 4 -14.88 -11.83 -3.79
C ARG A 4 -15.40 -10.49 -4.32
N PRO A 5 -15.00 -9.35 -3.70
CA PRO A 5 -15.38 -8.03 -4.21
C PRO A 5 -14.85 -7.82 -5.63
N ALA A 6 -15.58 -7.05 -6.44
CA ALA A 6 -15.12 -6.66 -7.77
C ALA A 6 -13.80 -5.86 -7.68
N ILE A 7 -12.96 -5.92 -8.73
CA ILE A 7 -11.67 -5.21 -8.76
C ILE A 7 -11.84 -3.72 -8.50
N ALA A 8 -12.90 -3.10 -9.01
CA ALA A 8 -13.19 -1.68 -8.77
C ALA A 8 -13.38 -1.37 -7.27
N GLU A 9 -14.06 -2.25 -6.54
CA GLU A 9 -14.25 -2.12 -5.10
C GLU A 9 -12.93 -2.37 -4.35
N LEU A 10 -12.17 -3.39 -4.72
CA LEU A 10 -10.85 -3.66 -4.14
C LEU A 10 -9.88 -2.48 -4.35
N GLU A 11 -9.89 -1.86 -5.53
CA GLU A 11 -9.09 -0.67 -5.82
C GLU A 11 -9.52 0.53 -4.96
N ARG A 12 -10.83 0.74 -4.80
CA ARG A 12 -11.35 1.79 -3.92
C ARG A 12 -10.86 1.60 -2.48
N ILE A 13 -10.95 0.38 -1.95
CA ILE A 13 -10.48 -0.01 -0.61
C ILE A 13 -8.97 0.19 -0.49
N ASN A 14 -8.20 -0.33 -1.45
CA ASN A 14 -6.74 -0.26 -1.45
C ASN A 14 -6.23 1.20 -1.45
N ARG A 15 -6.86 2.06 -2.27
CA ARG A 15 -6.52 3.48 -2.33
C ARG A 15 -6.89 4.24 -1.05
N ALA A 16 -8.02 3.91 -0.45
CA ALA A 16 -8.45 4.50 0.83
C ALA A 16 -7.53 4.10 1.99
N GLY A 17 -6.97 2.89 1.96
CA GLY A 17 -6.02 2.40 2.96
C GLY A 17 -4.64 3.07 2.95
N TRP A 18 -4.31 3.82 1.88
CA TRP A 18 -3.06 4.60 1.80
C TRP A 18 -3.33 5.88 1.02
N PRO A 19 -3.98 6.88 1.64
CA PRO A 19 -4.40 8.11 0.96
C PRO A 19 -3.21 9.02 0.66
N PRO A 20 -3.26 9.82 -0.41
CA PRO A 20 -2.27 10.86 -0.66
C PRO A 20 -2.52 12.07 0.23
N LEU A 21 -1.52 12.95 0.37
CA LEU A 21 -1.68 14.26 1.02
C LEU A 21 -2.54 15.21 0.19
N GLU A 22 -2.44 15.12 -1.14
CA GLU A 22 -3.22 15.91 -2.10
C GLU A 22 -3.65 15.00 -3.26
N ALA A 23 -4.83 15.27 -3.81
CA ALA A 23 -5.31 14.62 -5.01
C ALA A 23 -5.99 15.62 -5.95
N GLU A 24 -5.83 15.40 -7.26
CA GLU A 24 -6.53 16.11 -8.32
C GLU A 24 -7.13 15.13 -9.32
N ARG A 25 -8.05 15.61 -10.16
CA ARG A 25 -8.59 14.83 -11.28
C ARG A 25 -8.27 15.50 -12.61
N VAL A 26 -7.89 14.66 -13.57
CA VAL A 26 -7.77 15.04 -14.99
C VAL A 26 -8.53 14.00 -15.79
N GLY A 27 -9.70 14.36 -16.29
CA GLY A 27 -10.65 13.39 -16.83
C GLY A 27 -11.01 12.35 -15.77
N GLY A 28 -11.01 11.08 -16.12
CA GLY A 28 -11.21 9.96 -15.19
C GLY A 28 -9.93 9.46 -14.51
N TRP A 29 -8.85 10.26 -14.46
CA TRP A 29 -7.60 9.93 -13.78
C TRP A 29 -7.47 10.68 -12.47
N GLU A 30 -7.26 9.96 -11.37
CA GLU A 30 -6.88 10.53 -10.07
C GLU A 30 -5.37 10.67 -9.99
N LEU A 31 -4.90 11.90 -9.84
CA LEU A 31 -3.49 12.24 -9.66
C LEU A 31 -3.22 12.40 -8.17
N ARG A 32 -2.27 11.66 -7.64
CA ARG A 32 -1.95 11.59 -6.22
C ARG A 32 -0.59 12.22 -5.96
N PHE A 33 -0.48 13.04 -4.89
CA PHE A 33 0.73 13.78 -4.55
C PHE A 33 1.04 13.69 -3.06
N SER A 34 2.25 13.26 -2.72
CA SER A 34 2.71 13.10 -1.33
C SER A 34 4.22 13.32 -1.24
N ARG A 35 4.69 14.46 -1.70
CA ARG A 35 6.09 14.91 -1.61
C ARG A 35 7.11 13.90 -2.19
N GLY A 36 6.70 13.07 -3.17
CA GLY A 36 7.55 12.04 -3.77
C GLY A 36 7.75 10.78 -2.92
N TYR A 37 7.22 10.70 -1.70
CA TYR A 37 7.34 9.53 -0.85
C TYR A 37 6.41 8.41 -1.32
N THR A 38 6.97 7.30 -1.79
CA THR A 38 6.37 6.13 -2.44
C THR A 38 5.55 6.40 -3.71
N LYS A 39 5.68 5.50 -4.70
CA LYS A 39 4.95 5.60 -5.97
C LYS A 39 3.44 5.47 -5.80
N ARG A 40 2.97 4.67 -4.83
CA ARG A 40 1.54 4.38 -4.62
C ARG A 40 0.70 5.64 -4.38
N ILE A 41 1.28 6.64 -3.74
CA ILE A 41 0.63 7.93 -3.45
C ILE A 41 1.28 9.11 -4.18
N ASN A 42 2.09 8.84 -5.19
CA ASN A 42 2.64 9.80 -6.14
C ASN A 42 2.51 9.24 -7.55
N SER A 43 1.28 8.80 -7.92
CA SER A 43 1.00 8.26 -9.25
C SER A 43 -0.39 8.65 -9.73
N ALA A 44 -0.56 8.67 -11.05
CA ALA A 44 -1.84 8.79 -11.72
C ALA A 44 -2.51 7.41 -11.79
N ASN A 45 -3.77 7.33 -11.37
CA ASN A 45 -4.55 6.11 -11.26
C ASN A 45 -5.85 6.26 -12.05
N ALA A 46 -6.12 5.33 -12.96
CA ALA A 46 -7.38 5.30 -13.69
C ALA A 46 -8.55 4.98 -12.73
N GLN A 47 -9.65 5.70 -12.90
CA GLN A 47 -10.94 5.39 -12.30
C GLN A 47 -11.78 4.63 -13.34
N SER A 48 -12.94 4.12 -12.92
CA SER A 48 -13.84 3.39 -13.83
C SER A 48 -14.37 4.21 -15.02
N ASP A 49 -14.29 5.54 -14.93
CA ASP A 49 -14.67 6.49 -15.95
C ASP A 49 -13.47 7.06 -16.74
N ALA A 50 -12.29 6.49 -16.57
CA ALA A 50 -11.09 6.94 -17.30
C ALA A 50 -11.24 6.68 -18.79
N GLY A 51 -11.20 7.75 -19.58
CA GLY A 51 -11.09 7.66 -21.03
C GLY A 51 -9.65 7.38 -21.46
N SER A 52 -9.44 7.29 -22.81
CA SER A 52 -8.12 7.05 -23.40
C SER A 52 -7.02 7.94 -22.76
N LEU A 53 -5.94 7.30 -22.32
CA LEU A 53 -4.83 7.99 -21.67
C LEU A 53 -4.16 9.01 -22.61
N SER A 54 -4.03 8.69 -23.90
CA SER A 54 -3.37 9.55 -24.87
C SER A 54 -3.93 10.98 -24.90
N ARG A 55 -5.26 11.12 -24.66
CA ARG A 55 -5.94 12.42 -24.59
C ARG A 55 -5.51 13.23 -23.34
N HIS A 56 -5.22 12.56 -22.25
CA HIS A 56 -4.98 13.19 -20.94
C HIS A 56 -3.50 13.27 -20.57
N LEU A 57 -2.64 12.49 -21.22
CA LEU A 57 -1.21 12.36 -20.90
C LEU A 57 -0.48 13.71 -20.78
N PRO A 58 -0.58 14.67 -21.72
CA PRO A 58 0.13 15.95 -21.61
C PRO A 58 -0.31 16.76 -20.38
N ALA A 59 -1.62 16.75 -20.07
CA ALA A 59 -2.15 17.47 -18.93
C ALA A 59 -1.72 16.84 -17.61
N ILE A 60 -1.70 15.50 -17.53
CA ILE A 60 -1.20 14.76 -16.35
C ILE A 60 0.26 15.07 -16.11
N GLU A 61 1.12 14.96 -17.15
CA GLU A 61 2.56 15.29 -17.05
C GLU A 61 2.79 16.73 -16.58
N GLN A 62 1.99 17.68 -17.08
CA GLN A 62 2.08 19.07 -16.67
C GLN A 62 1.79 19.26 -15.17
N ARG A 63 0.80 18.54 -14.61
CA ARG A 63 0.45 18.63 -13.19
C ARG A 63 1.56 18.11 -12.28
N TYR A 64 2.20 16.98 -12.65
CA TYR A 64 3.36 16.47 -11.91
C TYR A 64 4.57 17.39 -12.04
N ARG A 65 4.89 17.85 -13.26
CA ARG A 65 6.02 18.77 -13.51
C ARG A 65 5.86 20.09 -12.74
N GLY A 66 4.64 20.63 -12.66
CA GLY A 66 4.35 21.85 -11.90
C GLY A 66 4.60 21.73 -10.39
N ARG A 67 4.77 20.49 -9.90
CA ARG A 67 5.14 20.19 -8.50
C ARG A 67 6.59 19.70 -8.35
N GLY A 68 7.40 19.79 -9.40
CA GLY A 68 8.76 19.25 -9.41
C GLY A 68 8.83 17.72 -9.33
N LEU A 69 7.75 17.03 -9.69
CA LEU A 69 7.66 15.57 -9.68
C LEU A 69 7.64 15.02 -11.11
N GLU A 70 8.15 13.81 -11.28
CA GLU A 70 7.92 13.03 -12.51
C GLU A 70 6.55 12.35 -12.46
N ALA A 71 5.87 12.32 -13.61
CA ALA A 71 4.63 11.58 -13.72
C ALA A 71 4.92 10.06 -13.62
N VAL A 72 4.23 9.40 -12.71
CA VAL A 72 4.22 7.95 -12.56
C VAL A 72 2.79 7.49 -12.80
N PHE A 73 2.60 6.45 -13.59
CA PHE A 73 1.27 5.89 -13.84
C PHE A 73 1.17 4.52 -13.18
N ARG A 74 0.09 4.29 -12.43
CA ARG A 74 -0.21 2.99 -11.88
C ARG A 74 -1.26 2.30 -12.76
N ILE A 75 -0.84 1.27 -13.46
CA ILE A 75 -1.65 0.52 -14.41
C ILE A 75 -2.26 -0.69 -13.70
N THR A 76 -3.57 -0.70 -13.64
CA THR A 76 -4.41 -1.72 -13.01
C THR A 76 -5.38 -2.31 -14.03
N PRO A 77 -6.12 -3.37 -13.73
CA PRO A 77 -7.19 -3.86 -14.62
C PRO A 77 -8.31 -2.85 -14.90
N LEU A 78 -8.36 -1.72 -14.16
CA LEU A 78 -9.31 -0.61 -14.43
C LEU A 78 -8.75 0.40 -15.44
N SER A 79 -7.47 0.33 -15.77
CA SER A 79 -6.86 1.24 -16.74
C SER A 79 -7.41 0.96 -18.15
N PRO A 80 -7.65 2.01 -18.95
CA PRO A 80 -8.02 1.82 -20.36
C PRO A 80 -7.04 0.87 -21.06
N PRO A 81 -7.53 -0.03 -21.96
CA PRO A 81 -6.70 -1.06 -22.59
C PRO A 81 -5.49 -0.53 -23.39
N ASP A 82 -5.58 0.69 -23.89
CA ASP A 82 -4.53 1.38 -24.66
C ASP A 82 -3.44 2.03 -23.78
N SER A 83 -3.62 2.04 -22.44
CA SER A 83 -2.76 2.79 -21.52
C SER A 83 -1.30 2.36 -21.57
N ASP A 84 -1.04 1.04 -21.57
CA ASP A 84 0.33 0.52 -21.62
C ASP A 84 1.04 0.89 -22.92
N ALA A 85 0.38 0.72 -24.07
CA ALA A 85 0.95 1.06 -25.37
C ALA A 85 1.18 2.57 -25.52
N ALA A 86 0.25 3.40 -25.04
CA ALA A 86 0.38 4.86 -25.07
C ALA A 86 1.55 5.34 -24.21
N LEU A 87 1.76 4.75 -23.03
CA LEU A 87 2.88 5.09 -22.16
C LEU A 87 4.22 4.61 -22.70
N GLU A 88 4.27 3.42 -23.31
CA GLU A 88 5.47 2.91 -23.97
C GLU A 88 5.88 3.83 -25.14
N ALA A 89 4.94 4.22 -25.99
CA ALA A 89 5.19 5.17 -27.08
C ALA A 89 5.65 6.54 -26.59
N ALA A 90 5.26 6.95 -25.37
CA ALA A 90 5.69 8.18 -24.71
C ALA A 90 7.01 8.03 -23.92
N GLY A 91 7.70 6.87 -23.99
CA GLY A 91 8.98 6.63 -23.35
C GLY A 91 8.90 6.22 -21.86
N TYR A 92 7.78 5.66 -21.42
CA TYR A 92 7.63 5.09 -20.09
C TYR A 92 7.89 3.58 -20.08
N ALA A 93 8.76 3.12 -19.19
CA ALA A 93 9.05 1.71 -19.00
C ALA A 93 8.20 1.11 -17.86
N PRO A 94 7.88 -0.20 -17.91
CA PRO A 94 7.22 -0.90 -16.82
C PRO A 94 8.15 -1.01 -15.60
N PHE A 95 7.56 -0.89 -14.40
CA PHE A 95 8.31 -0.90 -13.15
C PHE A 95 7.48 -1.50 -12.00
N ASP A 96 8.11 -2.18 -11.04
CA ASP A 96 7.53 -2.72 -9.80
C ASP A 96 6.20 -3.48 -10.00
N PRO A 97 6.15 -4.57 -10.79
CA PRO A 97 4.95 -5.39 -10.86
C PRO A 97 4.59 -5.90 -9.46
N SER A 98 3.32 -5.71 -9.08
CA SER A 98 2.86 -5.92 -7.71
C SER A 98 1.52 -6.67 -7.68
N PRO A 99 1.46 -7.88 -7.10
CA PRO A 99 0.21 -8.54 -6.79
C PRO A 99 -0.51 -7.83 -5.66
N VAL A 100 -1.83 -7.78 -5.76
CA VAL A 100 -2.76 -7.44 -4.68
C VAL A 100 -3.31 -8.73 -4.12
N LEU A 101 -3.18 -8.89 -2.81
CA LEU A 101 -3.52 -10.11 -2.10
C LEU A 101 -4.68 -9.86 -1.14
N LEU A 102 -5.60 -10.80 -1.05
CA LEU A 102 -6.77 -10.77 -0.19
C LEU A 102 -6.80 -12.03 0.68
N CYS A 103 -7.19 -11.89 1.94
CA CYS A 103 -7.46 -12.98 2.86
C CYS A 103 -8.78 -12.73 3.59
N PRO A 104 -9.78 -13.64 3.51
CA PRO A 104 -10.95 -13.63 4.39
C PRO A 104 -10.52 -13.71 5.86
N LEU A 105 -11.22 -13.01 6.75
CA LEU A 105 -10.88 -12.98 8.18
C LEU A 105 -11.75 -13.90 9.05
N ASP A 106 -12.70 -14.62 8.46
CA ASP A 106 -13.53 -15.59 9.18
C ASP A 106 -12.68 -16.67 9.87
N GLY A 107 -11.63 -17.14 9.20
CA GLY A 107 -10.65 -18.10 9.73
C GLY A 107 -9.53 -17.48 10.59
N ALA A 108 -9.47 -16.15 10.76
CA ALA A 108 -8.41 -15.55 11.56
C ALA A 108 -8.50 -15.96 13.04
N ALA A 109 -7.45 -16.62 13.51
CA ALA A 109 -7.33 -17.06 14.90
C ALA A 109 -6.88 -15.92 15.82
N PRO A 110 -7.23 -15.96 17.13
CA PRO A 110 -6.60 -15.08 18.11
C PRO A 110 -5.07 -15.19 18.02
N ALA A 111 -4.38 -14.05 18.06
CA ALA A 111 -2.93 -13.99 17.97
C ALA A 111 -2.37 -13.23 19.18
N SER A 112 -1.25 -13.71 19.71
CA SER A 112 -0.51 -13.08 20.81
C SER A 112 0.84 -12.57 20.31
N GLY A 113 1.46 -11.68 21.12
CA GLY A 113 2.80 -11.16 20.82
C GLY A 113 2.83 -9.97 19.86
N CYS A 114 1.67 -9.45 19.42
CA CYS A 114 1.54 -8.19 18.71
C CYS A 114 0.84 -7.18 19.62
N GLU A 115 1.52 -6.09 19.95
CA GLU A 115 0.93 -4.93 20.61
C GLU A 115 0.23 -4.08 19.56
N ILE A 116 -0.99 -3.64 19.85
CA ILE A 116 -1.79 -2.83 18.92
C ILE A 116 -2.27 -1.56 19.61
N ALA A 117 -2.03 -0.43 18.94
CA ALA A 117 -2.47 0.88 19.40
C ALA A 117 -3.24 1.61 18.28
N GLY A 118 -4.22 2.43 18.64
CA GLY A 118 -5.00 3.24 17.69
C GLY A 118 -4.23 4.43 17.12
N ARG A 119 -3.05 4.74 17.66
CA ARG A 119 -2.16 5.82 17.19
C ARG A 119 -0.71 5.36 17.28
N ALA A 120 0.11 5.77 16.32
CA ALA A 120 1.55 5.62 16.41
C ALA A 120 2.07 6.49 17.57
N ASN A 121 2.78 5.87 18.50
CA ASN A 121 3.55 6.56 19.53
C ASN A 121 4.98 6.83 19.02
N ARG A 122 5.78 7.53 19.82
CA ARG A 122 7.15 7.86 19.47
C ARG A 122 8.01 6.63 19.20
N GLU A 123 7.86 5.59 20.02
CA GLU A 123 8.60 4.34 19.85
C GLU A 123 8.29 3.67 18.49
N TRP A 124 7.00 3.64 18.12
CA TRP A 124 6.58 3.09 16.82
C TRP A 124 7.18 3.89 15.64
N LEU A 125 7.07 5.23 15.70
CA LEU A 125 7.57 6.10 14.63
C LEU A 125 9.10 6.02 14.47
N ASP A 126 9.84 6.06 15.57
CA ASP A 126 11.29 5.98 15.56
C ASP A 126 11.77 4.59 15.12
N GLY A 127 11.14 3.52 15.63
CA GLY A 127 11.47 2.15 15.29
C GLY A 127 11.17 1.82 13.83
N PHE A 128 10.02 2.24 13.32
CA PHE A 128 9.68 2.08 11.90
C PHE A 128 10.68 2.83 11.01
N ALA A 129 10.94 4.11 11.31
CA ALA A 129 11.87 4.92 10.53
C ALA A 129 13.28 4.30 10.49
N GLN A 130 13.76 3.80 11.63
CA GLN A 130 15.04 3.09 11.72
C GLN A 130 15.04 1.79 10.89
N ALA A 131 14.01 0.96 11.04
CA ALA A 131 13.89 -0.33 10.33
C ALA A 131 13.78 -0.15 8.81
N GLN A 132 13.14 0.92 8.36
CA GLN A 132 12.95 1.29 6.94
C GLN A 132 14.12 2.08 6.38
N GLY A 133 14.99 2.64 7.22
CA GLY A 133 16.07 3.53 6.79
C GLY A 133 15.56 4.89 6.33
N LEU A 134 14.49 5.42 6.94
CA LEU A 134 13.97 6.75 6.62
C LEU A 134 14.78 7.83 7.31
N ASP A 135 15.12 8.86 6.54
CA ASP A 135 15.77 10.07 7.03
C ASP A 135 14.92 11.33 6.74
N GLY A 136 15.30 12.42 7.34
CA GLY A 136 14.89 13.80 7.03
C GLY A 136 13.52 13.93 6.37
N SER A 137 13.52 14.22 5.06
CA SER A 137 12.32 14.51 4.30
C SER A 137 11.41 13.28 4.10
N ALA A 138 11.98 12.09 3.93
CA ALA A 138 11.23 10.84 3.76
C ALA A 138 10.47 10.50 5.05
N ARG A 139 11.12 10.65 6.21
CA ARG A 139 10.48 10.46 7.51
C ARG A 139 9.35 11.47 7.74
N ALA A 140 9.60 12.76 7.50
CA ALA A 140 8.58 13.80 7.65
C ALA A 140 7.38 13.59 6.71
N ALA A 141 7.61 13.11 5.49
CA ALA A 141 6.55 12.77 4.56
C ALA A 141 5.73 11.56 5.06
N HIS A 142 6.39 10.50 5.54
CA HIS A 142 5.73 9.32 6.10
C HIS A 142 4.86 9.67 7.32
N GLU A 143 5.41 10.42 8.30
CA GLU A 143 4.66 10.86 9.49
C GLU A 143 3.44 11.72 9.09
N ALA A 144 3.59 12.62 8.10
CA ALA A 144 2.47 13.42 7.61
C ALA A 144 1.39 12.56 6.93
N ILE A 145 1.76 11.53 6.18
CA ILE A 145 0.82 10.59 5.56
C ILE A 145 0.06 9.81 6.63
N LEU A 146 0.76 9.25 7.63
CA LEU A 146 0.12 8.54 8.74
C LEU A 146 -0.90 9.43 9.47
N ALA A 147 -0.54 10.69 9.72
CA ALA A 147 -1.43 11.66 10.36
C ALA A 147 -2.66 12.04 9.49
N ALA A 148 -2.55 11.92 8.17
CA ALA A 148 -3.61 12.23 7.23
C ALA A 148 -4.56 11.06 6.93
N ILE A 149 -4.26 9.83 7.40
CA ILE A 149 -5.15 8.68 7.20
C ILE A 149 -6.45 8.91 7.97
N PRO A 150 -7.61 8.98 7.30
CA PRO A 150 -8.87 9.18 7.99
C PRO A 150 -9.35 7.90 8.67
N GLY A 151 -10.10 8.05 9.77
CA GLY A 151 -10.77 6.92 10.43
C GLY A 151 -9.87 6.10 11.35
N HIS A 152 -10.19 4.80 11.45
CA HIS A 152 -9.53 3.92 12.40
C HIS A 152 -8.29 3.26 11.80
N VAL A 153 -7.15 3.44 12.47
CA VAL A 153 -5.86 2.82 12.12
C VAL A 153 -5.36 2.01 13.32
N SER A 154 -5.03 0.75 13.08
CA SER A 154 -4.36 -0.10 14.07
C SER A 154 -2.85 -0.11 13.77
N HIS A 155 -2.06 0.38 14.70
CA HIS A 155 -0.59 0.36 14.63
C HIS A 155 -0.08 -0.86 15.39
N GLY A 156 0.45 -1.84 14.66
CA GLY A 156 1.01 -3.06 15.21
C GLY A 156 2.50 -2.94 15.52
N LEU A 157 2.93 -3.55 16.62
CA LEU A 157 4.31 -3.62 17.05
C LEU A 157 4.60 -5.00 17.64
N VAL A 158 5.75 -5.57 17.33
CA VAL A 158 6.24 -6.84 17.93
C VAL A 158 7.60 -6.61 18.56
N ARG A 159 7.76 -7.15 19.78
CA ARG A 159 9.03 -7.12 20.51
C ARG A 159 9.81 -8.42 20.35
N ASN A 160 11.12 -8.34 20.41
CA ASN A 160 12.00 -9.49 20.56
C ASN A 160 12.05 -9.95 22.04
N ALA A 161 12.82 -11.00 22.33
CA ALA A 161 12.99 -11.55 23.67
C ALA A 161 13.59 -10.56 24.68
N ASP A 162 14.35 -9.57 24.20
CA ASP A 162 14.96 -8.52 25.03
C ASP A 162 13.99 -7.35 25.28
N GLY A 163 12.73 -7.45 24.85
CA GLY A 163 11.70 -6.40 25.01
C GLY A 163 11.81 -5.26 23.98
N ARG A 164 12.76 -5.32 23.05
CA ARG A 164 12.96 -4.28 22.03
C ARG A 164 11.94 -4.41 20.89
N ALA A 165 11.32 -3.32 20.49
CA ALA A 165 10.46 -3.25 19.33
C ALA A 165 11.25 -3.50 18.02
N VAL A 166 10.86 -4.52 17.24
CA VAL A 166 11.62 -4.98 16.07
C VAL A 166 10.77 -5.19 14.81
N ALA A 167 9.46 -5.14 14.91
CA ALA A 167 8.58 -5.23 13.75
C ALA A 167 7.40 -4.27 13.88
N PHE A 168 7.02 -3.67 12.75
CA PHE A 168 6.03 -2.60 12.69
C PHE A 168 5.13 -2.79 11.46
N ALA A 169 3.85 -2.48 11.59
CA ALA A 169 2.91 -2.40 10.48
C ALA A 169 1.69 -1.58 10.88
N ILE A 170 0.90 -1.18 9.90
CA ILE A 170 -0.42 -0.61 10.13
C ILE A 170 -1.50 -1.45 9.44
N ALA A 171 -2.70 -1.41 10.02
CA ALA A 171 -3.93 -1.86 9.39
C ALA A 171 -4.93 -0.70 9.39
N VAL A 172 -5.29 -0.23 8.19
CA VAL A 172 -6.27 0.84 8.01
C VAL A 172 -7.64 0.25 7.74
N HIS A 173 -8.62 0.62 8.54
CA HIS A 173 -10.00 0.13 8.38
C HIS A 173 -10.71 0.92 7.27
N THR A 174 -11.17 0.23 6.23
CA THR A 174 -11.78 0.81 5.05
C THR A 174 -13.07 0.06 4.68
N GLY A 175 -14.16 0.40 5.39
CA GLY A 175 -15.43 -0.30 5.24
C GLY A 175 -15.32 -1.77 5.71
N PRO A 176 -15.59 -2.78 4.83
CA PRO A 176 -15.57 -4.18 5.21
C PRO A 176 -14.16 -4.78 5.30
N ALA A 177 -13.12 -4.00 5.14
CA ALA A 177 -11.75 -4.49 5.04
C ALA A 177 -10.79 -3.80 6.01
N ILE A 178 -9.67 -4.49 6.31
CA ILE A 178 -8.43 -3.83 6.70
C ILE A 178 -7.44 -3.84 5.54
N VAL A 179 -6.75 -2.72 5.31
CA VAL A 179 -5.63 -2.63 4.38
C VAL A 179 -4.34 -2.63 5.19
N LEU A 180 -3.54 -3.68 5.03
CA LEU A 180 -2.24 -3.81 5.68
C LEU A 180 -1.17 -3.06 4.88
N SER A 181 -0.43 -2.20 5.56
CA SER A 181 0.66 -1.41 4.97
C SER A 181 1.84 -1.33 5.94
N ASP A 182 2.99 -0.88 5.45
CA ASP A 182 4.19 -0.63 6.25
C ASP A 182 4.72 -1.85 7.02
N VAL A 183 4.48 -3.06 6.50
CA VAL A 183 4.96 -4.29 7.15
C VAL A 183 6.48 -4.37 7.04
N ILE A 184 7.17 -4.13 8.15
CA ILE A 184 8.63 -4.17 8.20
C ILE A 184 9.12 -4.89 9.45
N VAL A 185 10.27 -5.56 9.32
CA VAL A 185 11.05 -6.13 10.43
C VAL A 185 12.46 -5.58 10.35
N ALA A 186 12.98 -5.10 11.47
CA ALA A 186 14.35 -4.62 11.59
C ALA A 186 15.32 -5.67 11.04
N PRO A 187 16.33 -5.29 10.24
CA PRO A 187 17.19 -6.23 9.52
C PRO A 187 17.77 -7.34 10.40
N GLU A 188 18.24 -6.99 11.60
CA GLU A 188 18.85 -7.90 12.57
C GLU A 188 17.86 -8.89 13.23
N ALA A 189 16.55 -8.60 13.13
CA ALA A 189 15.47 -9.40 13.70
C ALA A 189 14.73 -10.27 12.67
N ARG A 190 15.14 -10.24 11.40
CA ARG A 190 14.48 -11.00 10.33
C ARG A 190 14.62 -12.52 10.51
N ARG A 191 13.73 -13.28 9.86
CA ARG A 191 13.72 -14.76 9.85
C ARG A 191 13.47 -15.43 11.21
N ARG A 192 12.83 -14.69 12.14
CA ARG A 192 12.47 -15.16 13.50
C ARG A 192 10.96 -15.19 13.76
N GLY A 193 10.14 -15.12 12.71
CA GLY A 193 8.68 -15.19 12.83
C GLY A 193 7.97 -13.85 13.14
N HIS A 194 8.68 -12.77 13.44
CA HIS A 194 8.09 -11.49 13.86
C HIS A 194 7.07 -10.91 12.86
N ALA A 195 7.33 -11.02 11.54
CA ALA A 195 6.37 -10.56 10.54
C ALA A 195 5.06 -11.38 10.57
N ARG A 196 5.15 -12.69 10.82
CA ARG A 196 3.96 -13.55 10.98
C ARG A 196 3.14 -13.13 12.19
N THR A 197 3.78 -12.97 13.34
CA THR A 197 3.14 -12.52 14.58
C THR A 197 2.45 -11.17 14.39
N LEU A 198 3.12 -10.23 13.74
CA LEU A 198 2.61 -8.89 13.46
C LEU A 198 1.38 -8.90 12.57
N VAL A 199 1.46 -9.58 11.40
CA VAL A 199 0.36 -9.65 10.43
C VAL A 199 -0.82 -10.43 11.02
N ALA A 200 -0.59 -11.57 11.67
CA ALA A 200 -1.64 -12.35 12.31
C ALA A 200 -2.36 -11.56 13.43
N GLY A 201 -1.61 -10.79 14.23
CA GLY A 201 -2.18 -9.92 15.25
C GLY A 201 -3.09 -8.84 14.67
N LEU A 202 -2.66 -8.16 13.60
CA LEU A 202 -3.48 -7.16 12.92
C LEU A 202 -4.70 -7.78 12.22
N MET A 203 -4.60 -8.99 11.65
CA MET A 203 -5.74 -9.72 11.10
C MET A 203 -6.76 -10.07 12.18
N ALA A 204 -6.31 -10.57 13.33
CA ALA A 204 -7.17 -10.88 14.47
C ALA A 204 -7.89 -9.64 15.00
N GLN A 205 -7.18 -8.52 15.12
CA GLN A 205 -7.77 -7.21 15.48
C GLN A 205 -8.79 -6.74 14.45
N GLY A 206 -8.46 -6.85 13.14
CA GLY A 206 -9.39 -6.51 12.07
C GLY A 206 -10.69 -7.29 12.16
N LYS A 207 -10.61 -8.61 12.38
CA LYS A 207 -11.79 -9.48 12.62
C LYS A 207 -12.58 -9.00 13.84
N ALA A 208 -11.91 -8.76 14.96
CA ALA A 208 -12.56 -8.32 16.20
C ALA A 208 -13.28 -6.97 16.04
N THR A 209 -12.86 -6.13 15.13
CA THR A 209 -13.48 -4.84 14.80
C THR A 209 -14.43 -4.90 13.60
N GLY A 210 -14.80 -6.10 13.14
CA GLY A 210 -15.85 -6.35 12.15
C GLY A 210 -15.40 -6.34 10.68
N ALA A 211 -14.09 -6.33 10.41
CA ALA A 211 -13.62 -6.49 9.03
C ALA A 211 -13.84 -7.92 8.54
N ALA A 212 -14.34 -8.05 7.32
CA ALA A 212 -14.60 -9.35 6.67
C ALA A 212 -13.34 -9.91 5.99
N PHE A 213 -12.43 -9.05 5.54
CA PHE A 213 -11.19 -9.48 4.88
C PHE A 213 -10.04 -8.50 5.09
N ALA A 214 -8.81 -9.00 4.90
CA ALA A 214 -7.60 -8.20 4.84
C ALA A 214 -7.13 -8.08 3.40
N LEU A 215 -6.63 -6.90 3.03
CA LEU A 215 -6.06 -6.59 1.72
C LEU A 215 -4.64 -6.05 1.91
N LEU A 216 -3.74 -6.44 1.04
CA LEU A 216 -2.40 -5.87 0.96
C LEU A 216 -1.84 -5.96 -0.46
N ASN A 217 -0.77 -5.25 -0.71
CA ASN A 217 0.02 -5.41 -1.93
C ASN A 217 1.52 -5.43 -1.60
N THR A 218 2.28 -6.15 -2.41
CA THR A 218 3.73 -6.26 -2.29
C THR A 218 4.34 -6.37 -3.67
N ARG A 219 5.65 -6.16 -3.78
CA ARG A 219 6.36 -6.34 -5.06
C ARG A 219 6.39 -7.83 -5.45
N ALA A 220 6.29 -8.11 -6.74
CA ALA A 220 6.30 -9.48 -7.25
C ALA A 220 7.64 -10.22 -7.02
N ASP A 221 8.75 -9.47 -6.87
CA ASP A 221 10.08 -10.01 -6.58
C ASP A 221 10.34 -10.21 -5.06
N ASN A 222 9.42 -9.79 -4.19
CA ASN A 222 9.55 -10.00 -2.74
C ASN A 222 9.11 -11.41 -2.33
N ALA A 223 9.89 -12.42 -2.75
CA ALA A 223 9.58 -13.83 -2.49
C ALA A 223 9.36 -14.15 -1.00
N PRO A 224 10.15 -13.62 -0.04
CA PRO A 224 9.91 -13.86 1.39
C PRO A 224 8.56 -13.35 1.87
N ALA A 225 8.14 -12.16 1.45
CA ALA A 225 6.84 -11.60 1.83
C ALA A 225 5.69 -12.40 1.20
N LEU A 226 5.80 -12.76 -0.07
CA LEU A 226 4.80 -13.58 -0.76
C LEU A 226 4.62 -14.95 -0.10
N ALA A 227 5.73 -15.61 0.31
CA ALA A 227 5.67 -16.88 1.03
C ALA A 227 4.97 -16.73 2.39
N LEU A 228 5.30 -15.65 3.12
CA LEU A 228 4.63 -15.32 4.39
C LEU A 228 3.13 -15.14 4.19
N TYR A 229 2.71 -14.27 3.27
CA TYR A 229 1.29 -13.95 3.08
C TYR A 229 0.49 -15.16 2.62
N ARG A 230 1.01 -15.96 1.67
CA ARG A 230 0.37 -17.22 1.27
C ARG A 230 0.19 -18.18 2.45
N SER A 231 1.19 -18.29 3.34
CA SER A 231 1.11 -19.14 4.54
C SER A 231 0.13 -18.62 5.60
N LEU A 232 -0.36 -17.40 5.47
CA LEU A 232 -1.41 -16.77 6.28
C LEU A 232 -2.79 -16.79 5.58
N GLY A 233 -2.89 -17.45 4.42
CA GLY A 233 -4.15 -17.60 3.68
C GLY A 233 -4.46 -16.48 2.69
N PHE A 234 -3.50 -15.60 2.40
CA PHE A 234 -3.68 -14.60 1.35
C PHE A 234 -3.58 -15.22 -0.03
N GLU A 235 -4.51 -14.86 -0.89
CA GLU A 235 -4.54 -15.23 -2.31
C GLU A 235 -4.44 -13.99 -3.19
N GLU A 236 -3.82 -14.15 -4.36
CA GLU A 236 -3.73 -13.09 -5.33
C GLU A 236 -5.09 -12.86 -6.01
N VAL A 237 -5.56 -11.61 -6.07
CA VAL A 237 -6.83 -11.23 -6.69
C VAL A 237 -6.66 -10.47 -7.99
N TYR A 238 -5.61 -9.67 -8.12
CA TYR A 238 -5.19 -9.03 -9.37
C TYR A 238 -3.75 -8.52 -9.22
N ARG A 239 -3.20 -8.00 -10.32
CA ARG A 239 -1.90 -7.33 -10.37
C ARG A 239 -2.00 -5.93 -10.92
N TYR A 240 -1.05 -5.11 -10.54
CA TYR A 240 -0.76 -3.83 -11.17
C TYR A 240 0.75 -3.67 -11.37
N HIS A 241 1.13 -2.71 -12.18
CA HIS A 241 2.51 -2.25 -12.28
C HIS A 241 2.54 -0.73 -12.43
N TYR A 242 3.73 -0.17 -12.33
CA TYR A 242 3.92 1.24 -12.62
C TYR A 242 4.51 1.41 -14.02
N ARG A 243 4.25 2.56 -14.61
CA ARG A 243 4.99 3.07 -15.75
C ARG A 243 5.75 4.32 -15.29
N VAL A 244 7.05 4.32 -15.48
CA VAL A 244 7.97 5.40 -15.12
C VAL A 244 8.78 5.80 -16.34
N ARG A 245 9.18 7.07 -16.45
CA ARG A 245 9.99 7.52 -17.58
C ARG A 245 11.34 6.82 -17.56
N SER A 246 11.74 6.26 -18.71
CA SER A 246 13.03 5.58 -18.86
C SER A 246 14.16 6.60 -18.88
N GLY A 247 15.19 6.41 -18.05
CA GLY A 247 16.48 7.09 -18.17
C GLY A 247 16.56 8.46 -17.50
N ARG A 248 16.58 8.45 -16.20
CA ARG A 248 17.39 9.38 -15.39
C ARG A 248 17.96 8.68 -14.17
#